data_43ea4917c8730846b84a05e3f053192f
#
_entry.id   43ea4917c8730846b84a05e3f053192f
#
_cell.length_a   1.000
_cell.length_b   1.000
_cell.length_c   1.000
_cell.angle_alpha   90.00
_cell.angle_beta   90.00
_cell.angle_gamma   90.00
#
_symmetry.space_group_name_H-M   'P 1'
#
loop_
_entity.id
_entity.type
_entity.pdbx_description
1 polymer ?
#
loop_
_entity_poly.entity_id
_entity_poly.type
_entity_poly.pdbx_seq_one_letter_code
_entity_poly.pdbx_strand_id
1 'polypeptide(L)'
;MTQAMAHADLYAARRARLAALLAQEGEGGVAIIPTAPERARNRDSDFPYRHDSYFYYLTGFTEPNAWLVLDATGRSTLFCQPKDLEREIWDGYRLGPDAAVAALGVNAAVSVAELDKQLPQLLENQHTVWYPFATHKGLETRVDGWLNAVRARVRFGVQCPALQRDVCEPLDDMRLIKDAHEQDVMRRASAISARAHIRAMQTSARMLRAGQDVREYHLDAELLHEFRLHGSQFPAYTSIVAAGANACVLHYRADAAPVRDGELVLIDAGCELDGYASDITRTFPANGKFTGPQRELYNLVLASQDAAVAATKAGARFTDP
;
A
#
# COMPACT_ATOMS: atom_id res chain seq x y z
N MET A 1 -3.87 -4.95 21.47
CA MET A 1 -3.80 -3.58 20.96
C MET A 1 -3.44 -3.67 19.49
N THR A 2 -4.28 -3.19 18.60
CA THR A 2 -3.92 -3.11 17.19
C THR A 2 -2.84 -2.05 16.99
N GLN A 3 -1.99 -2.19 15.97
CA GLN A 3 -0.91 -1.25 15.65
C GLN A 3 -1.46 0.19 15.45
N ALA A 4 -2.67 0.33 14.93
CA ALA A 4 -3.37 1.59 14.78
C ALA A 4 -3.54 2.36 16.10
N MET A 5 -3.81 1.68 17.21
CA MET A 5 -3.95 2.33 18.53
C MET A 5 -2.62 2.90 19.05
N ALA A 6 -1.50 2.27 18.71
CA ALA A 6 -0.18 2.74 19.13
C ALA A 6 0.27 4.05 18.43
N HIS A 7 -0.38 4.41 17.30
CA HIS A 7 0.00 5.55 16.45
C HIS A 7 -1.18 6.49 16.14
N ALA A 8 -2.23 6.50 16.99
CA ALA A 8 -3.43 7.32 16.77
C ALA A 8 -3.10 8.81 16.59
N ASP A 9 -2.15 9.34 17.36
CA ASP A 9 -1.71 10.74 17.26
C ASP A 9 -1.05 11.04 15.91
N LEU A 10 -0.28 10.10 15.35
CA LEU A 10 0.34 10.23 14.03
C LEU A 10 -0.73 10.36 12.93
N TYR A 11 -1.71 9.48 12.95
CA TYR A 11 -2.80 9.51 11.98
C TYR A 11 -3.68 10.75 12.15
N ALA A 12 -3.91 11.20 13.38
CA ALA A 12 -4.62 12.45 13.66
C ALA A 12 -3.87 13.67 13.10
N ALA A 13 -2.55 13.72 13.27
CA ALA A 13 -1.72 14.80 12.71
C ALA A 13 -1.77 14.82 11.17
N ARG A 14 -1.76 13.64 10.51
CA ARG A 14 -1.89 13.54 9.05
C ARG A 14 -3.27 14.02 8.58
N ARG A 15 -4.35 13.67 9.27
CA ARG A 15 -5.69 14.19 8.97
C ARG A 15 -5.77 15.69 9.14
N ALA A 16 -5.17 16.25 10.19
CA ALA A 16 -5.14 17.69 10.42
C ALA A 16 -4.36 18.42 9.32
N ARG A 17 -3.23 17.85 8.85
CA ARG A 17 -2.47 18.39 7.73
C ARG A 17 -3.28 18.38 6.43
N LEU A 18 -3.96 17.28 6.11
CA LEU A 18 -4.83 17.21 4.94
C LEU A 18 -5.95 18.25 5.03
N ALA A 19 -6.64 18.36 6.17
CA ALA A 19 -7.71 19.33 6.37
C ALA A 19 -7.23 20.77 6.12
N ALA A 20 -6.02 21.12 6.56
CA ALA A 20 -5.41 22.43 6.30
C ALA A 20 -5.18 22.70 4.79
N LEU A 21 -4.73 21.67 4.05
CA LEU A 21 -4.57 21.76 2.60
C LEU A 21 -5.93 21.92 1.89
N LEU A 22 -6.95 21.16 2.28
CA LEU A 22 -8.32 21.31 1.73
C LEU A 22 -8.87 22.71 1.97
N ALA A 23 -8.61 23.29 3.16
CA ALA A 23 -9.04 24.66 3.49
C ALA A 23 -8.35 25.70 2.61
N GLN A 24 -7.07 25.51 2.33
CA GLN A 24 -6.26 26.45 1.56
C GLN A 24 -6.54 26.37 0.06
N GLU A 25 -6.57 25.17 -0.50
CA GLU A 25 -6.60 24.96 -1.96
C GLU A 25 -8.01 24.91 -2.53
N GLY A 26 -9.01 24.49 -1.74
CA GLY A 26 -10.38 24.26 -2.20
C GLY A 26 -11.42 25.18 -1.62
N GLU A 27 -11.02 26.28 -0.96
CA GLU A 27 -11.97 27.12 -0.22
C GLU A 27 -12.78 26.30 0.81
N GLY A 28 -12.17 25.24 1.36
CA GLY A 28 -12.82 24.29 2.25
C GLY A 28 -13.34 23.05 1.54
N GLY A 29 -14.35 22.41 2.15
CA GLY A 29 -15.02 21.26 1.58
C GLY A 29 -14.84 19.98 2.40
N VAL A 30 -15.22 18.86 1.78
CA VAL A 30 -15.23 17.54 2.41
C VAL A 30 -14.48 16.55 1.52
N ALA A 31 -13.52 15.83 2.10
CA ALA A 31 -12.85 14.71 1.47
C ALA A 31 -13.52 13.38 1.83
N ILE A 32 -13.76 12.54 0.83
CA ILE A 32 -14.37 11.22 0.93
C ILE A 32 -13.33 10.19 0.47
N ILE A 33 -12.79 9.40 1.39
CA ILE A 33 -11.68 8.49 1.12
C ILE A 33 -12.10 7.06 1.50
N PRO A 34 -12.41 6.21 0.51
CA PRO A 34 -12.72 4.80 0.75
C PRO A 34 -11.47 3.97 0.99
N THR A 35 -11.61 2.85 1.70
CA THR A 35 -10.61 1.77 1.62
C THR A 35 -10.90 0.86 0.44
N ALA A 36 -9.95 -0.03 0.13
CA ALA A 36 -10.13 -1.01 -0.93
C ALA A 36 -11.29 -1.98 -0.61
N PRO A 37 -12.06 -2.45 -1.62
CA PRO A 37 -13.04 -3.50 -1.43
C PRO A 37 -12.38 -4.87 -1.30
N GLU A 38 -13.04 -5.81 -0.63
CA GLU A 38 -12.71 -7.23 -0.73
C GLU A 38 -12.92 -7.72 -2.17
N ARG A 39 -12.12 -8.69 -2.59
CA ARG A 39 -12.17 -9.25 -3.95
C ARG A 39 -12.29 -10.76 -3.89
N ALA A 40 -13.38 -11.29 -4.43
CA ALA A 40 -13.56 -12.71 -4.58
C ALA A 40 -12.51 -13.32 -5.51
N ARG A 41 -11.85 -14.39 -5.05
CA ARG A 41 -10.95 -15.23 -5.84
C ARG A 41 -11.75 -16.27 -6.60
N ASN A 42 -12.75 -16.85 -5.94
CA ASN A 42 -13.71 -17.80 -6.48
C ASN A 42 -15.05 -17.66 -5.73
N ARG A 43 -15.96 -18.62 -5.86
CA ARG A 43 -17.32 -18.54 -5.27
C ARG A 43 -17.34 -18.54 -3.75
N ASP A 44 -16.32 -19.08 -3.08
CA ASP A 44 -16.30 -19.36 -1.65
C ASP A 44 -14.99 -18.88 -0.95
N SER A 45 -14.17 -18.15 -1.66
CA SER A 45 -12.88 -17.67 -1.13
C SER A 45 -12.50 -16.34 -1.74
N ASP A 46 -11.99 -15.44 -0.92
CA ASP A 46 -11.48 -14.15 -1.32
C ASP A 46 -9.96 -14.17 -1.49
N PHE A 47 -9.44 -13.21 -2.24
CA PHE A 47 -8.02 -12.87 -2.18
C PHE A 47 -7.67 -12.29 -0.81
N PRO A 48 -6.43 -12.47 -0.31
CA PRO A 48 -6.00 -11.80 0.91
C PRO A 48 -6.30 -10.30 0.82
N TYR A 49 -7.02 -9.80 1.83
CA TYR A 49 -7.43 -8.40 1.84
C TYR A 49 -6.23 -7.47 2.05
N ARG A 50 -6.13 -6.44 1.22
CA ARG A 50 -5.18 -5.36 1.36
C ARG A 50 -5.91 -4.02 1.29
N HIS A 51 -5.80 -3.22 2.36
CA HIS A 51 -6.41 -1.89 2.48
C HIS A 51 -5.87 -0.90 1.44
N ASP A 52 -6.62 0.18 1.19
CA ASP A 52 -6.13 1.28 0.37
C ASP A 52 -5.01 2.05 1.09
N SER A 53 -4.00 2.49 0.33
CA SER A 53 -2.81 3.16 0.90
C SER A 53 -3.09 4.55 1.43
N TYR A 54 -3.94 5.35 0.78
CA TYR A 54 -4.29 6.70 1.26
C TYR A 54 -5.19 6.63 2.48
N PHE A 55 -6.16 5.72 2.45
CA PHE A 55 -7.03 5.47 3.59
C PHE A 55 -6.22 5.04 4.82
N TYR A 56 -5.30 4.08 4.64
CA TYR A 56 -4.44 3.61 5.73
C TYR A 56 -3.50 4.71 6.24
N TYR A 57 -2.90 5.51 5.36
CA TYR A 57 -2.04 6.63 5.72
C TYR A 57 -2.71 7.63 6.66
N LEU A 58 -4.03 7.80 6.52
CA LEU A 58 -4.84 8.74 7.32
C LEU A 58 -5.47 8.12 8.56
N THR A 59 -5.60 6.79 8.62
CA THR A 59 -6.41 6.13 9.66
C THR A 59 -5.67 5.05 10.44
N GLY A 60 -4.71 4.37 9.81
CA GLY A 60 -4.14 3.13 10.34
C GLY A 60 -5.14 1.96 10.41
N PHE A 61 -6.35 2.13 9.88
CA PHE A 61 -7.41 1.13 9.93
C PHE A 61 -7.30 0.13 8.79
N THR A 62 -7.38 -1.16 9.08
CA THR A 62 -7.09 -2.24 8.15
C THR A 62 -8.28 -3.12 7.79
N GLU A 63 -9.46 -2.86 8.36
CA GLU A 63 -10.66 -3.62 8.04
C GLU A 63 -11.29 -3.16 6.71
N PRO A 64 -11.92 -4.07 5.96
CA PRO A 64 -12.58 -3.74 4.70
C PRO A 64 -13.86 -2.93 4.89
N ASN A 65 -14.42 -2.47 3.78
CA ASN A 65 -15.71 -1.78 3.73
C ASN A 65 -15.81 -0.56 4.65
N ALA A 66 -14.75 0.25 4.69
CA ALA A 66 -14.70 1.45 5.51
C ALA A 66 -14.46 2.71 4.66
N TRP A 67 -14.86 3.87 5.19
CA TRP A 67 -14.75 5.17 4.55
C TRP A 67 -14.36 6.22 5.58
N LEU A 68 -13.41 7.05 5.24
CA LEU A 68 -13.07 8.25 6.00
C LEU A 68 -13.72 9.46 5.31
N VAL A 69 -14.45 10.24 6.07
CA VAL A 69 -14.95 11.56 5.65
C VAL A 69 -14.27 12.60 6.52
N LEU A 70 -13.57 13.54 5.89
CA LEU A 70 -12.79 14.57 6.55
C LEU A 70 -13.20 15.94 6.01
N ASP A 71 -13.64 16.84 6.85
CA ASP A 71 -13.91 18.22 6.44
C ASP A 71 -12.69 19.14 6.64
N ALA A 72 -12.71 20.29 6.01
CA ALA A 72 -11.64 21.28 6.07
C ALA A 72 -11.45 21.91 7.46
N THR A 73 -12.37 21.69 8.42
CA THR A 73 -12.20 22.09 9.83
C THR A 73 -11.39 21.07 10.64
N GLY A 74 -11.07 19.94 10.04
CA GLY A 74 -10.36 18.82 10.68
C GLY A 74 -11.28 17.79 11.35
N ARG A 75 -12.59 17.93 11.24
CA ARG A 75 -13.54 16.95 11.76
C ARG A 75 -13.55 15.72 10.86
N SER A 76 -13.30 14.57 11.48
CA SER A 76 -13.21 13.26 10.81
C SER A 76 -14.31 12.32 11.27
N THR A 77 -15.00 11.68 10.32
CA THR A 77 -15.98 10.62 10.57
C THR A 77 -15.54 9.36 9.85
N LEU A 78 -15.42 8.26 10.59
CA LEU A 78 -15.17 6.95 10.04
C LEU A 78 -16.50 6.19 9.88
N PHE A 79 -16.76 5.71 8.67
CA PHE A 79 -17.81 4.74 8.44
C PHE A 79 -17.17 3.36 8.35
N CYS A 80 -17.53 2.44 9.21
CA CYS A 80 -16.96 1.09 9.26
C CYS A 80 -18.02 0.04 9.56
N GLN A 81 -17.66 -1.23 9.44
CA GLN A 81 -18.58 -2.32 9.74
C GLN A 81 -18.92 -2.32 11.24
N PRO A 82 -20.20 -2.51 11.60
CA PRO A 82 -20.58 -2.66 13.01
C PRO A 82 -20.12 -4.02 13.56
N LYS A 83 -20.09 -4.12 14.88
CA LYS A 83 -19.97 -5.40 15.57
C LYS A 83 -21.09 -6.34 15.14
N ASP A 84 -20.71 -7.58 14.84
CA ASP A 84 -21.63 -8.66 14.43
C ASP A 84 -21.07 -9.98 14.96
N LEU A 85 -21.61 -10.44 16.08
CA LEU A 85 -21.11 -11.62 16.78
C LEU A 85 -21.19 -12.91 15.94
N GLU A 86 -22.19 -13.04 15.07
CA GLU A 86 -22.30 -14.19 14.18
C GLU A 86 -21.21 -14.16 13.10
N ARG A 87 -20.97 -13.00 12.51
CA ARG A 87 -19.91 -12.83 11.52
C ARG A 87 -18.51 -12.92 12.14
N GLU A 88 -18.31 -12.42 13.35
CA GLU A 88 -17.02 -12.48 14.03
C GLU A 88 -16.56 -13.94 14.33
N ILE A 89 -17.50 -14.89 14.38
CA ILE A 89 -17.17 -16.32 14.47
C ILE A 89 -16.47 -16.82 13.19
N TRP A 90 -16.80 -16.23 12.04
CA TRP A 90 -16.27 -16.66 10.73
C TRP A 90 -15.08 -15.80 10.28
N ASP A 91 -15.21 -14.48 10.40
CA ASP A 91 -14.29 -13.50 9.77
C ASP A 91 -13.30 -12.90 10.78
N GLY A 92 -13.44 -13.20 12.08
CA GLY A 92 -12.64 -12.59 13.15
C GLY A 92 -13.25 -11.30 13.71
N TYR A 93 -12.59 -10.75 14.72
CA TYR A 93 -13.07 -9.57 15.44
C TYR A 93 -13.08 -8.32 14.57
N ARG A 94 -14.16 -7.53 14.70
CA ARG A 94 -14.30 -6.19 14.15
C ARG A 94 -14.14 -5.14 15.25
N LEU A 95 -13.50 -4.02 14.93
CA LEU A 95 -13.37 -2.90 15.88
C LEU A 95 -14.75 -2.30 16.22
N GLY A 96 -15.55 -2.09 15.18
CA GLY A 96 -16.87 -1.46 15.27
C GLY A 96 -16.81 0.05 15.56
N PRO A 97 -17.91 0.78 15.29
CA PRO A 97 -17.95 2.24 15.45
C PRO A 97 -17.67 2.69 16.89
N ASP A 98 -18.20 2.01 17.90
CA ASP A 98 -18.10 2.43 19.30
C ASP A 98 -16.64 2.48 19.80
N ALA A 99 -15.83 1.50 19.41
CA ALA A 99 -14.42 1.46 19.78
C ALA A 99 -13.52 2.30 18.85
N ALA A 100 -13.95 2.56 17.61
CA ALA A 100 -13.13 3.22 16.59
C ALA A 100 -12.75 4.66 16.97
N VAL A 101 -13.64 5.40 17.63
CA VAL A 101 -13.37 6.78 18.06
C VAL A 101 -12.13 6.84 18.94
N ALA A 102 -12.09 6.06 20.00
CA ALA A 102 -10.97 6.05 20.93
C ALA A 102 -9.72 5.38 20.35
N ALA A 103 -9.90 4.33 19.53
CA ALA A 103 -8.80 3.57 18.97
C ALA A 103 -8.02 4.31 17.87
N LEU A 104 -8.71 5.14 17.07
CA LEU A 104 -8.17 5.78 15.86
C LEU A 104 -8.07 7.31 15.98
N GLY A 105 -8.57 7.89 17.09
CA GLY A 105 -8.57 9.33 17.28
C GLY A 105 -9.39 10.09 16.23
N VAL A 106 -10.50 9.48 15.75
CA VAL A 106 -11.47 10.16 14.89
C VAL A 106 -12.55 10.84 15.72
N ASN A 107 -13.20 11.89 15.20
CA ASN A 107 -14.21 12.64 15.95
C ASN A 107 -15.54 11.88 16.08
N ALA A 108 -15.87 11.07 15.08
CA ALA A 108 -17.04 10.22 15.08
C ALA A 108 -16.79 8.93 14.32
N ALA A 109 -17.52 7.87 14.67
CA ALA A 109 -17.58 6.66 13.88
C ALA A 109 -19.02 6.15 13.80
N VAL A 110 -19.39 5.61 12.64
CA VAL A 110 -20.77 5.24 12.31
C VAL A 110 -20.76 3.93 11.52
N SER A 111 -21.84 3.17 11.60
CA SER A 111 -22.01 2.01 10.73
C SER A 111 -21.95 2.41 9.25
N VAL A 112 -21.19 1.65 8.46
CA VAL A 112 -21.09 1.87 7.01
C VAL A 112 -22.45 1.77 6.29
N ALA A 113 -23.42 1.08 6.87
CA ALA A 113 -24.79 1.01 6.35
C ALA A 113 -25.49 2.40 6.33
N GLU A 114 -25.04 3.34 7.16
CA GLU A 114 -25.59 4.70 7.19
C GLU A 114 -24.90 5.67 6.20
N LEU A 115 -23.86 5.22 5.49
CA LEU A 115 -23.04 6.07 4.63
C LEU A 115 -23.87 6.86 3.62
N ASP A 116 -24.66 6.18 2.78
CA ASP A 116 -25.43 6.82 1.71
C ASP A 116 -26.53 7.78 2.24
N LYS A 117 -26.97 7.58 3.47
CA LYS A 117 -27.94 8.47 4.13
C LYS A 117 -27.28 9.71 4.74
N GLN A 118 -26.07 9.56 5.29
CA GLN A 118 -25.39 10.64 6.00
C GLN A 118 -24.51 11.50 5.10
N LEU A 119 -23.90 10.92 4.05
CA LEU A 119 -23.01 11.65 3.14
C LEU A 119 -23.68 12.92 2.55
N PRO A 120 -24.92 12.88 2.04
CA PRO A 120 -25.56 14.10 1.55
C PRO A 120 -25.62 15.22 2.60
N GLN A 121 -25.84 14.86 3.88
CA GLN A 121 -25.90 15.86 4.97
C GLN A 121 -24.51 16.46 5.28
N LEU A 122 -23.45 15.66 5.19
CA LEU A 122 -22.08 16.13 5.37
C LEU A 122 -21.59 17.00 4.22
N LEU A 123 -22.20 16.87 3.03
CA LEU A 123 -21.89 17.66 1.83
C LEU A 123 -22.72 18.96 1.75
N GLU A 124 -23.77 19.14 2.56
CA GLU A 124 -24.57 20.35 2.57
C GLU A 124 -23.74 21.58 2.94
N ASN A 125 -23.91 22.65 2.17
CA ASN A 125 -23.22 23.93 2.38
C ASN A 125 -21.70 23.87 2.31
N GLN A 126 -21.15 22.80 1.72
CA GLN A 126 -19.73 22.70 1.41
C GLN A 126 -19.46 23.27 0.02
N HIS A 127 -18.30 23.90 -0.17
CA HIS A 127 -17.92 24.46 -1.46
C HIS A 127 -17.37 23.38 -2.40
N THR A 128 -16.55 22.50 -1.90
CA THR A 128 -15.83 21.48 -2.68
C THR A 128 -16.03 20.09 -2.10
N VAL A 129 -16.21 19.10 -2.97
CA VAL A 129 -16.06 17.69 -2.62
C VAL A 129 -14.76 17.15 -3.19
N TRP A 130 -13.96 16.48 -2.36
CA TRP A 130 -12.70 15.84 -2.70
C TRP A 130 -12.84 14.33 -2.61
N TYR A 131 -12.38 13.61 -3.62
CA TYR A 131 -12.36 12.14 -3.59
C TYR A 131 -11.30 11.62 -4.57
N PRO A 132 -10.80 10.37 -4.46
CA PRO A 132 -9.79 9.84 -5.37
C PRO A 132 -10.40 9.53 -6.74
N PHE A 133 -9.96 10.24 -7.79
CA PHE A 133 -10.49 10.07 -9.15
C PHE A 133 -9.97 8.78 -9.78
N ALA A 134 -10.87 8.05 -10.44
CA ALA A 134 -10.58 6.86 -11.24
C ALA A 134 -9.86 5.71 -10.51
N THR A 135 -9.77 5.75 -9.18
CA THR A 135 -9.07 4.72 -8.39
C THR A 135 -10.01 3.64 -7.86
N HIS A 136 -11.27 4.00 -7.58
CA HIS A 136 -12.27 3.09 -7.04
C HIS A 136 -13.47 2.96 -7.99
N LYS A 137 -13.66 1.78 -8.56
CA LYS A 137 -14.75 1.53 -9.52
C LYS A 137 -16.11 1.93 -8.96
N GLY A 138 -16.80 2.83 -9.64
CA GLY A 138 -18.14 3.29 -9.32
C GLY A 138 -18.22 4.39 -8.25
N LEU A 139 -17.08 4.88 -7.75
CA LEU A 139 -17.06 5.96 -6.77
C LEU A 139 -17.67 7.24 -7.32
N GLU A 140 -17.32 7.63 -8.55
CA GLU A 140 -17.87 8.81 -9.24
C GLU A 140 -19.38 8.77 -9.29
N THR A 141 -19.95 7.62 -9.65
CA THR A 141 -21.41 7.43 -9.71
C THR A 141 -22.07 7.60 -8.32
N ARG A 142 -21.42 7.12 -7.26
CA ARG A 142 -21.92 7.31 -5.90
C ARG A 142 -21.85 8.77 -5.47
N VAL A 143 -20.74 9.45 -5.74
CA VAL A 143 -20.57 10.89 -5.46
C VAL A 143 -21.64 11.70 -6.18
N ASP A 144 -21.88 11.44 -7.45
CA ASP A 144 -22.97 12.09 -8.21
C ASP A 144 -24.34 11.82 -7.57
N GLY A 145 -24.58 10.62 -7.08
CA GLY A 145 -25.81 10.28 -6.36
C GLY A 145 -25.98 11.11 -5.08
N TRP A 146 -24.93 11.25 -4.28
CA TRP A 146 -24.97 12.10 -3.07
C TRP A 146 -25.14 13.57 -3.39
N LEU A 147 -24.43 14.09 -4.39
CA LEU A 147 -24.61 15.47 -4.84
C LEU A 147 -26.02 15.74 -5.36
N ASN A 148 -26.64 14.79 -6.07
CA ASN A 148 -28.04 14.91 -6.52
C ASN A 148 -29.02 14.91 -5.35
N ALA A 149 -28.76 14.15 -4.29
CA ALA A 149 -29.56 14.20 -3.06
C ALA A 149 -29.45 15.58 -2.38
N VAL A 150 -28.27 16.21 -2.37
CA VAL A 150 -28.10 17.59 -1.88
C VAL A 150 -28.85 18.59 -2.78
N ARG A 151 -28.72 18.49 -4.13
CA ARG A 151 -29.39 19.34 -5.10
C ARG A 151 -30.93 19.31 -4.93
N ALA A 152 -31.50 18.17 -4.60
CA ALA A 152 -32.93 18.04 -4.33
C ALA A 152 -33.43 18.91 -3.14
N ARG A 153 -32.50 19.28 -2.25
CA ARG A 153 -32.79 20.11 -1.05
C ARG A 153 -32.50 21.59 -1.20
N VAL A 154 -32.02 22.04 -2.37
CA VAL A 154 -31.70 23.47 -2.63
C VAL A 154 -32.88 24.40 -2.36
N ARG A 155 -34.12 23.96 -2.62
CA ARG A 155 -35.32 24.73 -2.31
C ARG A 155 -35.53 25.02 -0.82
N PHE A 156 -34.86 24.28 0.05
CA PHE A 156 -34.87 24.46 1.51
C PHE A 156 -33.69 25.31 2.01
N GLY A 157 -32.96 25.98 1.11
CA GLY A 157 -31.83 26.86 1.44
C GLY A 157 -30.49 26.17 1.56
N VAL A 158 -30.41 24.88 1.20
CA VAL A 158 -29.16 24.12 1.21
C VAL A 158 -28.36 24.42 -0.06
N GLN A 159 -27.02 24.56 0.06
CA GLN A 159 -26.11 24.68 -1.07
C GLN A 159 -25.45 23.35 -1.36
N CYS A 160 -25.34 22.99 -2.64
CA CYS A 160 -24.62 21.82 -3.11
C CYS A 160 -23.18 22.22 -3.46
N PRO A 161 -22.17 21.37 -3.19
CA PRO A 161 -20.79 21.61 -3.65
C PRO A 161 -20.74 21.94 -5.15
N ALA A 162 -20.04 23.02 -5.48
CA ALA A 162 -19.90 23.51 -6.85
C ALA A 162 -18.66 22.90 -7.55
N LEU A 163 -17.67 22.45 -6.77
CA LEU A 163 -16.40 21.91 -7.27
C LEU A 163 -16.21 20.45 -6.85
N GLN A 164 -15.60 19.70 -7.75
CA GLN A 164 -15.08 18.36 -7.49
C GLN A 164 -13.58 18.38 -7.74
N ARG A 165 -12.79 17.85 -6.80
CA ARG A 165 -11.32 17.81 -6.88
C ARG A 165 -10.77 16.43 -6.52
N ASP A 166 -9.63 16.12 -7.10
CA ASP A 166 -8.89 14.88 -6.78
C ASP A 166 -8.14 15.05 -5.45
N VAL A 167 -8.45 14.20 -4.47
CA VAL A 167 -7.77 14.18 -3.17
C VAL A 167 -6.39 13.51 -3.26
N CYS A 168 -6.09 12.79 -4.34
CA CYS A 168 -4.79 12.15 -4.51
C CYS A 168 -3.66 13.18 -4.62
N GLU A 169 -3.89 14.32 -5.27
CA GLU A 169 -2.87 15.35 -5.46
C GLU A 169 -2.26 15.84 -4.12
N PRO A 170 -3.05 16.41 -3.17
CA PRO A 170 -2.49 16.80 -1.88
C PRO A 170 -1.98 15.62 -1.04
N LEU A 171 -2.55 14.42 -1.19
CA LEU A 171 -2.05 13.23 -0.49
C LEU A 171 -0.71 12.75 -1.02
N ASP A 172 -0.47 12.82 -2.32
CA ASP A 172 0.82 12.48 -2.93
C ASP A 172 1.90 13.43 -2.47
N ASP A 173 1.62 14.72 -2.42
CA ASP A 173 2.54 15.74 -1.88
C ASP A 173 2.84 15.50 -0.39
N MET A 174 1.84 15.14 0.39
CA MET A 174 2.04 14.79 1.80
C MET A 174 2.94 13.57 1.97
N ARG A 175 2.84 12.56 1.09
CA ARG A 175 3.55 11.29 1.14
C ARG A 175 4.92 11.33 0.45
N LEU A 176 5.22 12.38 -0.33
CA LEU A 176 6.49 12.53 -1.03
C LEU A 176 7.67 12.58 -0.03
N ILE A 177 7.55 13.36 1.03
CA ILE A 177 8.56 13.47 2.08
C ILE A 177 8.13 12.60 3.28
N LYS A 178 8.91 11.54 3.53
CA LYS A 178 8.61 10.54 4.58
C LYS A 178 8.96 11.07 5.96
N ASP A 179 8.02 10.98 6.88
CA ASP A 179 8.26 11.26 8.30
C ASP A 179 9.15 10.19 8.98
N ALA A 180 9.49 10.39 10.24
CA ALA A 180 10.40 9.49 10.98
C ALA A 180 9.81 8.07 11.13
N HIS A 181 8.48 7.96 11.32
CA HIS A 181 7.80 6.65 11.41
C HIS A 181 7.84 5.92 10.07
N GLU A 182 7.51 6.61 8.98
CA GLU A 182 7.57 6.05 7.63
C GLU A 182 8.98 5.56 7.29
N GLN A 183 10.01 6.35 7.62
CA GLN A 183 11.41 5.97 7.41
C GLN A 183 11.80 4.73 8.23
N ASP A 184 11.33 4.58 9.47
CA ASP A 184 11.58 3.39 10.28
C ASP A 184 10.95 2.16 9.65
N VAL A 185 9.68 2.22 9.28
CA VAL A 185 8.98 1.10 8.62
C VAL A 185 9.67 0.70 7.31
N MET A 186 10.05 1.68 6.47
CA MET A 186 10.77 1.43 5.21
C MET A 186 12.14 0.78 5.44
N ARG A 187 12.91 1.23 6.46
CA ARG A 187 14.19 0.59 6.81
C ARG A 187 13.99 -0.87 7.27
N ARG A 188 12.97 -1.13 8.07
CA ARG A 188 12.62 -2.49 8.50
C ARG A 188 12.21 -3.36 7.32
N ALA A 189 11.35 -2.88 6.42
CA ALA A 189 10.96 -3.58 5.21
C ALA A 189 12.18 -3.92 4.33
N SER A 190 13.06 -2.93 4.10
CA SER A 190 14.29 -3.13 3.32
C SER A 190 15.23 -4.14 3.97
N ALA A 191 15.36 -4.14 5.29
CA ALA A 191 16.18 -5.11 6.02
C ALA A 191 15.62 -6.54 5.93
N ILE A 192 14.30 -6.71 5.97
CA ILE A 192 13.63 -8.01 5.76
C ILE A 192 13.93 -8.51 4.34
N SER A 193 13.75 -7.67 3.33
CA SER A 193 13.98 -8.04 1.94
C SER A 193 15.45 -8.36 1.65
N ALA A 194 16.38 -7.63 2.23
CA ALA A 194 17.80 -7.94 2.10
C ALA A 194 18.14 -9.34 2.66
N ARG A 195 17.60 -9.70 3.83
CA ARG A 195 17.76 -11.05 4.40
C ARG A 195 17.14 -12.12 3.52
N ALA A 196 15.96 -11.84 2.95
CA ALA A 196 15.26 -12.76 2.05
C ALA A 196 16.10 -13.09 0.80
N HIS A 197 16.72 -12.08 0.19
CA HIS A 197 17.63 -12.27 -0.93
C HIS A 197 18.87 -13.12 -0.52
N ILE A 198 19.49 -12.82 0.62
CA ILE A 198 20.63 -13.61 1.13
C ILE A 198 20.21 -15.06 1.35
N ARG A 199 19.04 -15.30 1.93
CA ARG A 199 18.49 -16.63 2.15
C ARG A 199 18.28 -17.40 0.85
N ALA A 200 17.68 -16.76 -0.18
CA ALA A 200 17.48 -17.36 -1.49
C ALA A 200 18.81 -17.70 -2.17
N MET A 201 19.81 -16.80 -2.14
CA MET A 201 21.16 -17.05 -2.66
C MET A 201 21.84 -18.25 -1.99
N GLN A 202 21.78 -18.31 -0.65
CA GLN A 202 22.37 -19.42 0.13
C GLN A 202 21.67 -20.74 -0.15
N THR A 203 20.33 -20.73 -0.28
CA THR A 203 19.55 -21.94 -0.57
C THR A 203 19.82 -22.44 -1.97
N SER A 204 19.88 -21.58 -3.00
CA SER A 204 20.28 -21.97 -4.36
C SER A 204 21.62 -22.71 -4.38
N ALA A 205 22.64 -22.09 -3.82
CA ALA A 205 23.97 -22.69 -3.80
C ALA A 205 24.06 -23.99 -2.97
N ARG A 206 23.31 -24.09 -1.88
CA ARG A 206 23.25 -25.30 -1.03
C ARG A 206 22.59 -26.47 -1.74
N MET A 207 21.41 -26.21 -2.36
CA MET A 207 20.62 -27.24 -3.05
C MET A 207 21.38 -27.79 -4.27
N LEU A 208 22.01 -26.92 -5.09
CA LEU A 208 22.79 -27.31 -6.23
C LEU A 208 23.99 -28.16 -5.80
N ARG A 209 24.73 -27.79 -4.74
CA ARG A 209 25.84 -28.59 -4.20
C ARG A 209 25.40 -29.96 -3.68
N ALA A 210 24.16 -30.07 -3.22
CA ALA A 210 23.57 -31.33 -2.79
C ALA A 210 23.02 -32.18 -3.97
N GLY A 211 23.16 -31.73 -5.22
CA GLY A 211 22.63 -32.40 -6.40
C GLY A 211 21.10 -32.41 -6.51
N GLN A 212 20.44 -31.50 -5.84
CA GLN A 212 18.96 -31.41 -5.85
C GLN A 212 18.47 -30.69 -7.12
N ASP A 213 17.27 -31.04 -7.57
CA ASP A 213 16.58 -30.26 -8.61
C ASP A 213 16.12 -28.92 -8.02
N VAL A 214 16.72 -27.84 -8.48
CA VAL A 214 16.38 -26.48 -8.05
C VAL A 214 15.49 -25.82 -9.08
N ARG A 215 14.39 -25.21 -8.63
CA ARG A 215 13.44 -24.47 -9.46
C ARG A 215 13.29 -23.05 -8.93
N GLU A 216 12.87 -22.13 -9.80
CA GLU A 216 12.63 -20.73 -9.45
C GLU A 216 11.69 -20.60 -8.25
N TYR A 217 10.58 -21.38 -8.21
CA TYR A 217 9.64 -21.35 -7.09
C TYR A 217 10.22 -21.82 -5.75
N HIS A 218 11.31 -22.59 -5.73
CA HIS A 218 11.98 -22.92 -4.47
C HIS A 218 12.61 -21.67 -3.85
N LEU A 219 13.17 -20.80 -4.69
CA LEU A 219 13.77 -19.55 -4.25
C LEU A 219 12.71 -18.51 -3.87
N ASP A 220 11.59 -18.45 -4.61
CA ASP A 220 10.44 -17.63 -4.24
C ASP A 220 9.85 -18.04 -2.88
N ALA A 221 9.72 -19.35 -2.63
CA ALA A 221 9.29 -19.87 -1.34
C ALA A 221 10.19 -19.41 -0.18
N GLU A 222 11.52 -19.32 -0.39
CA GLU A 222 12.45 -18.80 0.62
C GLU A 222 12.29 -17.31 0.86
N LEU A 223 11.97 -16.53 -0.19
CA LEU A 223 11.65 -15.10 -0.06
C LEU A 223 10.39 -14.91 0.78
N LEU A 224 9.30 -15.56 0.40
CA LEU A 224 8.02 -15.49 1.11
C LEU A 224 8.13 -15.96 2.56
N HIS A 225 8.89 -17.04 2.82
CA HIS A 225 9.15 -17.50 4.18
C HIS A 225 9.81 -16.41 5.03
N GLU A 226 10.87 -15.77 4.53
CA GLU A 226 11.58 -14.73 5.27
C GLU A 226 10.69 -13.50 5.50
N PHE A 227 9.89 -13.08 4.52
CA PHE A 227 8.94 -12.00 4.66
C PHE A 227 7.95 -12.28 5.80
N ARG A 228 7.31 -13.46 5.77
CA ARG A 228 6.30 -13.84 6.77
C ARG A 228 6.88 -14.07 8.15
N LEU A 229 8.06 -14.64 8.25
CA LEU A 229 8.76 -14.88 9.51
C LEU A 229 9.02 -13.59 10.28
N HIS A 230 9.21 -12.48 9.56
CA HIS A 230 9.49 -11.16 10.13
C HIS A 230 8.29 -10.21 10.15
N GLY A 231 7.06 -10.72 9.97
CA GLY A 231 5.83 -9.97 10.16
C GLY A 231 5.36 -9.15 8.96
N SER A 232 6.01 -9.26 7.80
CA SER A 232 5.47 -8.68 6.57
C SER A 232 4.14 -9.35 6.22
N GLN A 233 3.14 -8.56 5.87
CA GLN A 233 1.82 -9.04 5.52
C GLN A 233 1.79 -9.62 4.11
N PHE A 234 2.47 -8.97 3.17
CA PHE A 234 2.45 -9.28 1.74
C PHE A 234 3.83 -9.07 1.10
N PRO A 235 4.13 -9.74 -0.04
CA PRO A 235 5.10 -9.19 -0.97
C PRO A 235 4.58 -7.85 -1.50
N ALA A 236 5.46 -6.88 -1.71
CA ALA A 236 5.11 -5.55 -2.21
C ALA A 236 4.58 -5.61 -3.65
N TYR A 237 5.05 -6.57 -4.40
CA TYR A 237 4.66 -6.92 -5.76
C TYR A 237 4.93 -8.41 -6.01
N THR A 238 4.45 -8.94 -7.14
CA THR A 238 4.75 -10.34 -7.51
C THR A 238 6.25 -10.48 -7.69
N SER A 239 6.89 -11.33 -6.88
CA SER A 239 8.33 -11.58 -6.96
C SER A 239 8.71 -12.07 -8.36
N ILE A 240 9.83 -11.58 -8.85
CA ILE A 240 10.48 -12.07 -10.07
C ILE A 240 11.64 -12.92 -9.66
N VAL A 241 11.61 -14.20 -10.00
CA VAL A 241 12.73 -15.14 -9.79
C VAL A 241 13.02 -15.76 -11.14
N ALA A 242 14.10 -15.35 -11.78
CA ALA A 242 14.38 -15.65 -13.17
C ALA A 242 15.78 -16.28 -13.33
N ALA A 243 15.82 -17.53 -13.80
CA ALA A 243 17.06 -18.28 -14.04
C ALA A 243 17.50 -18.21 -15.49
N GLY A 244 18.80 -18.08 -15.74
CA GLY A 244 19.39 -18.11 -17.07
C GLY A 244 18.78 -17.08 -18.03
N ALA A 245 18.29 -17.52 -19.17
CA ALA A 245 17.71 -16.64 -20.20
C ALA A 245 16.43 -15.93 -19.76
N ASN A 246 15.70 -16.46 -18.77
CA ASN A 246 14.50 -15.82 -18.23
C ASN A 246 14.82 -14.47 -17.57
N ALA A 247 16.04 -14.29 -17.06
CA ALA A 247 16.52 -13.04 -16.47
C ALA A 247 16.58 -11.86 -17.46
N CYS A 248 16.40 -12.12 -18.77
CA CYS A 248 16.30 -11.08 -19.80
C CYS A 248 14.86 -10.57 -20.00
N VAL A 249 13.87 -11.12 -19.29
CA VAL A 249 12.47 -10.68 -19.32
C VAL A 249 12.19 -9.82 -18.08
N LEU A 250 11.96 -8.52 -18.27
CA LEU A 250 11.88 -7.55 -17.17
C LEU A 250 10.85 -7.92 -16.10
N HIS A 251 9.61 -8.23 -16.48
CA HIS A 251 8.57 -8.65 -15.56
C HIS A 251 8.22 -10.13 -15.75
N TYR A 252 9.25 -10.98 -15.64
CA TYR A 252 9.09 -12.43 -15.72
C TYR A 252 8.15 -12.95 -14.63
N ARG A 253 7.21 -13.81 -15.00
CA ARG A 253 6.17 -14.30 -14.08
C ARG A 253 6.07 -15.82 -13.98
N ALA A 254 6.77 -16.55 -14.85
CA ALA A 254 6.75 -18.01 -14.81
C ALA A 254 7.86 -18.48 -13.87
N ASP A 255 7.54 -19.03 -12.77
CA ASP A 255 8.44 -19.37 -11.65
C ASP A 255 8.85 -20.85 -11.60
N ALA A 256 8.71 -21.59 -12.70
CA ALA A 256 8.84 -23.05 -12.70
C ALA A 256 10.11 -23.56 -13.41
N ALA A 257 10.91 -22.69 -14.01
CA ALA A 257 12.10 -23.10 -14.74
C ALA A 257 13.19 -23.67 -13.80
N PRO A 258 14.00 -24.61 -14.30
CA PRO A 258 15.13 -25.15 -13.54
C PRO A 258 16.22 -24.09 -13.39
N VAL A 259 16.80 -24.03 -12.20
CA VAL A 259 18.00 -23.24 -11.88
C VAL A 259 19.21 -24.17 -12.01
N ARG A 260 20.07 -23.91 -13.00
CA ARG A 260 21.19 -24.81 -13.30
C ARG A 260 22.51 -24.28 -12.77
N ASP A 261 23.44 -25.21 -12.51
CA ASP A 261 24.80 -24.86 -12.16
C ASP A 261 25.47 -24.04 -13.28
N GLY A 262 26.19 -22.99 -12.91
CA GLY A 262 26.85 -22.09 -13.84
C GLY A 262 25.98 -21.00 -14.46
N GLU A 263 24.65 -21.01 -14.26
CA GLU A 263 23.76 -19.94 -14.68
C GLU A 263 23.74 -18.77 -13.68
N LEU A 264 23.30 -17.61 -14.14
CA LEU A 264 22.92 -16.49 -13.29
C LEU A 264 21.43 -16.59 -12.94
N VAL A 265 21.08 -16.13 -11.76
CA VAL A 265 19.70 -15.94 -11.29
C VAL A 265 19.51 -14.46 -10.98
N LEU A 266 18.45 -13.87 -11.51
CA LEU A 266 17.96 -12.55 -11.14
C LEU A 266 16.78 -12.73 -10.21
N ILE A 267 16.81 -12.06 -9.06
CA ILE A 267 15.66 -11.91 -8.17
C ILE A 267 15.34 -10.43 -8.05
N ASP A 268 14.09 -10.09 -8.34
CA ASP A 268 13.50 -8.78 -8.06
C ASP A 268 12.30 -9.01 -7.15
N ALA A 269 12.49 -8.69 -5.87
CA ALA A 269 11.51 -8.97 -4.83
C ALA A 269 11.65 -8.01 -3.65
N GLY A 270 10.52 -7.66 -3.09
CA GLY A 270 10.44 -6.85 -1.89
C GLY A 270 9.22 -7.21 -1.05
N CYS A 271 9.30 -7.01 0.25
CA CYS A 271 8.17 -7.18 1.14
C CYS A 271 7.41 -5.87 1.34
N GLU A 272 6.11 -5.96 1.62
CA GLU A 272 5.31 -4.88 2.18
C GLU A 272 5.21 -5.07 3.69
N LEU A 273 5.62 -4.06 4.45
CA LEU A 273 5.48 -4.01 5.90
C LEU A 273 4.65 -2.79 6.28
N ASP A 274 3.55 -2.99 6.98
CA ASP A 274 2.69 -1.90 7.47
C ASP A 274 2.30 -0.88 6.37
N GLY A 275 2.01 -1.38 5.17
CA GLY A 275 1.63 -0.57 4.01
C GLY A 275 2.79 0.09 3.26
N TYR A 276 4.05 -0.17 3.62
CA TYR A 276 5.25 0.36 2.95
C TYR A 276 6.01 -0.74 2.23
N ALA A 277 6.23 -0.52 0.94
CA ALA A 277 6.98 -1.42 0.08
C ALA A 277 8.50 -1.29 0.28
N SER A 278 9.22 -2.37 0.06
CA SER A 278 10.63 -2.40 -0.29
C SER A 278 10.78 -3.02 -1.67
N ASP A 279 11.89 -2.70 -2.34
CA ASP A 279 12.14 -3.08 -3.73
C ASP A 279 13.65 -3.32 -3.91
N ILE A 280 14.04 -4.57 -4.20
CA ILE A 280 15.44 -4.97 -4.33
C ILE A 280 15.59 -5.93 -5.51
N THR A 281 16.40 -5.54 -6.49
CA THR A 281 16.86 -6.45 -7.55
C THR A 281 18.29 -6.86 -7.33
N ARG A 282 18.57 -8.17 -7.41
CA ARG A 282 19.94 -8.72 -7.36
C ARG A 282 20.09 -9.86 -8.35
N THR A 283 21.23 -9.83 -9.07
CA THR A 283 21.67 -10.93 -9.94
C THR A 283 22.86 -11.62 -9.29
N PHE A 284 22.84 -12.94 -9.26
CA PHE A 284 23.90 -13.74 -8.62
C PHE A 284 24.09 -15.08 -9.35
N PRO A 285 25.29 -15.71 -9.26
CA PRO A 285 25.49 -17.04 -9.79
C PRO A 285 24.77 -18.09 -8.95
N ALA A 286 24.01 -18.98 -9.61
CA ALA A 286 23.16 -19.97 -8.95
C ALA A 286 23.94 -20.84 -7.92
N ASN A 287 25.18 -21.17 -8.21
CA ASN A 287 26.05 -21.96 -7.36
C ASN A 287 26.88 -21.14 -6.35
N GLY A 288 26.75 -19.80 -6.37
CA GLY A 288 27.50 -18.87 -5.51
C GLY A 288 28.90 -18.53 -6.03
N LYS A 289 29.26 -18.88 -7.27
CA LYS A 289 30.61 -18.62 -7.85
C LYS A 289 30.48 -18.00 -9.24
N PHE A 290 30.96 -16.77 -9.40
CA PHE A 290 31.04 -16.11 -10.70
C PHE A 290 32.11 -16.78 -11.59
N THR A 291 31.80 -17.02 -12.85
CA THR A 291 32.81 -17.22 -13.91
C THR A 291 33.53 -15.91 -14.21
N GLY A 292 34.64 -15.97 -14.96
CA GLY A 292 35.39 -14.76 -15.37
C GLY A 292 34.47 -13.72 -16.08
N PRO A 293 33.82 -14.10 -17.20
CA PRO A 293 32.95 -13.20 -17.95
C PRO A 293 31.75 -12.67 -17.13
N GLN A 294 31.15 -13.53 -16.30
CA GLN A 294 30.05 -13.07 -15.41
C GLN A 294 30.53 -12.02 -14.42
N ARG A 295 31.71 -12.17 -13.84
CA ARG A 295 32.28 -11.21 -12.89
C ARG A 295 32.60 -9.88 -13.55
N GLU A 296 33.19 -9.92 -14.76
CA GLU A 296 33.50 -8.69 -15.51
C GLU A 296 32.22 -7.88 -15.80
N LEU A 297 31.20 -8.53 -16.32
CA LEU A 297 29.92 -7.87 -16.59
C LEU A 297 29.25 -7.36 -15.30
N TYR A 298 29.23 -8.19 -14.24
CA TYR A 298 28.68 -7.80 -12.95
C TYR A 298 29.37 -6.56 -12.37
N ASN A 299 30.72 -6.52 -12.41
CA ASN A 299 31.48 -5.38 -11.91
C ASN A 299 31.20 -4.08 -12.71
N LEU A 300 30.99 -4.20 -14.03
CA LEU A 300 30.59 -3.07 -14.86
C LEU A 300 29.24 -2.49 -14.44
N VAL A 301 28.24 -3.37 -14.24
CA VAL A 301 26.89 -2.97 -13.80
C VAL A 301 26.94 -2.38 -12.39
N LEU A 302 27.72 -2.97 -11.48
CA LEU A 302 27.89 -2.47 -10.11
C LEU A 302 28.52 -1.08 -10.12
N ALA A 303 29.57 -0.84 -10.91
CA ALA A 303 30.20 0.46 -11.04
C ALA A 303 29.23 1.53 -11.58
N SER A 304 28.36 1.15 -12.52
CA SER A 304 27.29 2.02 -13.03
C SER A 304 26.26 2.37 -11.93
N GLN A 305 25.84 1.37 -11.15
CA GLN A 305 24.91 1.57 -10.02
C GLN A 305 25.53 2.51 -8.97
N ASP A 306 26.77 2.27 -8.59
CA ASP A 306 27.48 3.10 -7.59
C ASP A 306 27.62 4.55 -8.07
N ALA A 307 27.87 4.77 -9.37
CA ALA A 307 27.93 6.11 -9.96
C ALA A 307 26.55 6.80 -9.93
N ALA A 308 25.47 6.09 -10.26
CA ALA A 308 24.11 6.60 -10.19
C ALA A 308 23.70 6.96 -8.76
N VAL A 309 24.00 6.10 -7.77
CA VAL A 309 23.77 6.37 -6.35
C VAL A 309 24.54 7.62 -5.89
N ALA A 310 25.81 7.77 -6.29
CA ALA A 310 26.61 8.93 -5.96
C ALA A 310 26.10 10.23 -6.61
N ALA A 311 25.47 10.15 -7.78
CA ALA A 311 24.84 11.29 -8.47
C ALA A 311 23.49 11.68 -7.83
N THR A 312 22.80 10.75 -7.15
CA THR A 312 21.50 10.98 -6.50
C THR A 312 21.70 11.77 -5.21
N LYS A 313 21.50 13.08 -5.28
CA LYS A 313 21.65 14.02 -4.15
C LYS A 313 20.68 15.18 -4.24
N ALA A 314 20.49 15.90 -3.14
CA ALA A 314 19.63 17.09 -3.12
C ALA A 314 20.09 18.10 -4.19
N GLY A 315 19.12 18.58 -4.99
CA GLY A 315 19.34 19.47 -6.12
C GLY A 315 19.64 18.80 -7.46
N ALA A 316 19.86 17.47 -7.49
CA ALA A 316 19.94 16.71 -8.75
C ALA A 316 18.56 16.56 -9.38
N ARG A 317 18.49 16.51 -10.70
CA ARG A 317 17.27 16.14 -11.44
C ARG A 317 17.09 14.62 -11.40
N PHE A 318 15.87 14.15 -11.53
CA PHE A 318 15.56 12.71 -11.62
C PHE A 318 16.33 11.99 -12.75
N THR A 319 16.64 12.71 -13.83
CA THR A 319 17.33 12.20 -15.03
C THR A 319 18.85 12.32 -14.98
N ASP A 320 19.43 12.88 -13.93
CA ASP A 320 20.90 13.06 -13.83
C ASP A 320 21.63 11.75 -13.48
N PRO A 321 21.10 10.84 -12.63
CA PRO A 321 21.68 9.52 -12.42
C PRO A 321 21.42 8.59 -13.60
#